data_e4bd17831662e1d62c59dbf7ef56a18a
#
_entry.id   e4bd17831662e1d62c59dbf7ef56a18a
#
_cell.length_a   1.000
_cell.length_b   1.000
_cell.length_c   1.000
_cell.angle_alpha   90.00
_cell.angle_beta   90.00
_cell.angle_gamma   90.00
#
_symmetry.space_group_name_H-M   'P 1'
#
loop_
_entity.id
_entity.type
_entity.pdbx_description
1 polymer ?
#
loop_
_entity_poly.entity_id
_entity_poly.type
_entity_poly.pdbx_seq_one_letter_code
_entity_poly.pdbx_strand_id
1 'polypeptide(L)'
;MDVFCKVLIECGFCRLDGSGNKCKVVLGVPGCGKSSCIRKLINLDSRFIAATFGAPDPLNVTGRRIRAVAELSTTELQGKLLLLDEFQQGDYEELKPFALFGDVCQFFDSAKPYPIADWCKIVSHRVNKPTCDFLRTFGFEITSVISGSLEFGGLYEKELQGAVITYCTQVSALLKAHGVEHYTVANCRGSEFAEVTLCLSDHVVPKEDLAKFYVCATRSRGNLRILTPDASEPST
;
A
#
# COMPACT_ATOMS: atom_id res chain seq x y z
N MET A 1 -23.74 -15.97 -9.58
CA MET A 1 -22.60 -15.03 -9.45
C MET A 1 -21.50 -15.78 -8.71
N ASP A 2 -20.28 -15.79 -9.22
CA ASP A 2 -19.13 -16.42 -8.57
C ASP A 2 -18.86 -15.80 -7.20
N VAL A 3 -18.49 -16.62 -6.21
CA VAL A 3 -18.17 -16.20 -4.83
C VAL A 3 -17.15 -15.03 -4.84
N PHE A 4 -16.16 -15.10 -5.70
CA PHE A 4 -15.14 -14.06 -5.85
C PHE A 4 -15.77 -12.69 -6.19
N CYS A 5 -16.58 -12.63 -7.25
CA CYS A 5 -17.23 -11.37 -7.65
C CYS A 5 -18.18 -10.83 -6.58
N LYS A 6 -18.94 -11.72 -5.92
CA LYS A 6 -19.86 -11.32 -4.85
C LYS A 6 -19.10 -10.65 -3.68
N VAL A 7 -18.02 -11.27 -3.23
CA VAL A 7 -17.21 -10.73 -2.12
C VAL A 7 -16.54 -9.41 -2.48
N LEU A 8 -16.03 -9.25 -3.71
CA LEU A 8 -15.46 -7.97 -4.15
C LEU A 8 -16.49 -6.84 -4.12
N ILE A 9 -17.70 -7.08 -4.63
CA ILE A 9 -18.79 -6.09 -4.59
C ILE A 9 -19.16 -5.76 -3.14
N GLU A 10 -19.31 -6.76 -2.27
CA GLU A 10 -19.59 -6.55 -0.84
C GLU A 10 -18.47 -5.78 -0.12
N CYS A 11 -17.23 -5.93 -0.57
CA CYS A 11 -16.09 -5.17 -0.07
C CYS A 11 -15.96 -3.77 -0.71
N GLY A 12 -16.88 -3.40 -1.60
CA GLY A 12 -16.95 -2.08 -2.23
C GLY A 12 -15.96 -1.86 -3.38
N PHE A 13 -15.47 -2.95 -4.01
CA PHE A 13 -14.71 -2.85 -5.25
C PHE A 13 -15.64 -2.66 -6.44
N CYS A 14 -15.28 -1.75 -7.33
CA CYS A 14 -15.98 -1.50 -8.59
C CYS A 14 -15.40 -2.38 -9.69
N ARG A 15 -16.26 -3.02 -10.46
CA ARG A 15 -15.85 -3.77 -11.64
C ARG A 15 -15.56 -2.82 -12.78
N LEU A 16 -14.47 -3.06 -13.47
CA LEU A 16 -14.10 -2.36 -14.70
C LEU A 16 -14.39 -3.24 -15.93
N ASP A 17 -14.47 -2.62 -17.10
CA ASP A 17 -14.64 -3.35 -18.35
C ASP A 17 -13.43 -4.23 -18.64
N GLY A 18 -13.71 -5.44 -19.10
CA GLY A 18 -12.79 -6.58 -19.10
C GLY A 18 -11.39 -6.29 -19.67
N SER A 19 -10.40 -6.69 -18.89
CA SER A 19 -8.98 -6.50 -19.21
C SER A 19 -8.42 -7.52 -20.22
N GLY A 20 -9.11 -8.64 -20.46
CA GLY A 20 -8.58 -9.76 -21.23
C GLY A 20 -7.42 -10.49 -20.54
N ASN A 21 -7.11 -10.20 -19.29
CA ASN A 21 -6.04 -10.83 -18.53
C ASN A 21 -6.29 -12.32 -18.30
N LYS A 22 -5.20 -13.11 -18.22
CA LYS A 22 -5.26 -14.53 -17.86
C LYS A 22 -5.65 -14.75 -16.39
N CYS A 23 -5.34 -13.81 -15.52
CA CYS A 23 -5.72 -13.78 -14.09
C CYS A 23 -6.55 -12.54 -13.78
N LYS A 24 -7.30 -12.56 -12.69
CA LYS A 24 -8.07 -11.39 -12.24
C LYS A 24 -7.16 -10.37 -11.56
N VAL A 25 -7.31 -9.10 -11.88
CA VAL A 25 -6.50 -8.01 -11.32
C VAL A 25 -7.38 -7.08 -10.50
N VAL A 26 -7.08 -6.99 -9.21
CA VAL A 26 -7.80 -6.19 -8.21
C VAL A 26 -6.87 -5.11 -7.68
N LEU A 27 -7.09 -3.88 -8.10
CA LEU A 27 -6.29 -2.75 -7.66
C LEU A 27 -7.01 -1.94 -6.59
N GLY A 28 -6.24 -1.42 -5.65
CA GLY A 28 -6.81 -0.56 -4.65
C GLY A 28 -5.77 0.20 -3.85
N VAL A 29 -6.16 1.39 -3.42
CA VAL A 29 -5.33 2.29 -2.61
C VAL A 29 -4.98 1.69 -1.24
N PRO A 30 -3.97 2.21 -0.53
CA PRO A 30 -3.65 1.80 0.83
C PRO A 30 -4.88 1.95 1.75
N GLY A 31 -5.14 0.91 2.55
CA GLY A 31 -6.28 0.92 3.47
C GLY A 31 -7.66 0.75 2.83
N CYS A 32 -7.77 0.44 1.54
CA CYS A 32 -9.07 0.19 0.90
C CYS A 32 -9.70 -1.17 1.28
N GLY A 33 -8.95 -2.05 1.99
CA GLY A 33 -9.44 -3.34 2.47
C GLY A 33 -9.11 -4.54 1.59
N LYS A 34 -8.07 -4.50 0.74
CA LYS A 34 -7.60 -5.64 -0.08
C LYS A 34 -7.39 -6.91 0.74
N SER A 35 -6.51 -6.85 1.73
CA SER A 35 -6.20 -8.02 2.58
C SER A 35 -7.42 -8.51 3.39
N SER A 36 -8.32 -7.61 3.79
CA SER A 36 -9.61 -7.99 4.44
C SER A 36 -10.52 -8.74 3.46
N CYS A 37 -10.58 -8.32 2.21
CA CYS A 37 -11.31 -9.01 1.15
C CYS A 37 -10.73 -10.42 0.90
N ILE A 38 -9.40 -10.53 0.81
CA ILE A 38 -8.70 -11.82 0.66
C ILE A 38 -9.03 -12.75 1.83
N ARG A 39 -8.93 -12.27 3.09
CA ARG A 39 -9.29 -13.06 4.28
C ARG A 39 -10.74 -13.54 4.25
N LYS A 40 -11.66 -12.68 3.79
CA LYS A 40 -13.07 -13.06 3.61
C LYS A 40 -13.21 -14.19 2.57
N LEU A 41 -12.52 -14.10 1.43
CA LEU A 41 -12.54 -15.12 0.38
C LEU A 41 -12.03 -16.47 0.86
N ILE A 42 -10.86 -16.54 1.49
CA ILE A 42 -10.28 -17.81 1.97
C ILE A 42 -11.10 -18.44 3.10
N ASN A 43 -11.86 -17.65 3.85
CA ASN A 43 -12.76 -18.17 4.90
C ASN A 43 -14.08 -18.71 4.34
N LEU A 44 -14.59 -18.12 3.26
CA LEU A 44 -15.86 -18.51 2.65
C LEU A 44 -15.75 -19.73 1.73
N ASP A 45 -14.63 -19.89 1.04
CA ASP A 45 -14.47 -20.94 0.04
C ASP A 45 -13.09 -21.60 0.15
N SER A 46 -13.07 -22.89 0.48
CA SER A 46 -11.84 -23.65 0.70
C SER A 46 -11.00 -23.89 -0.57
N ARG A 47 -11.51 -23.54 -1.73
CA ARG A 47 -10.74 -23.55 -2.98
C ARG A 47 -9.70 -22.43 -3.02
N PHE A 48 -9.96 -21.32 -2.33
CA PHE A 48 -9.00 -20.22 -2.26
C PHE A 48 -7.87 -20.48 -1.27
N ILE A 49 -6.68 -20.14 -1.68
CA ILE A 49 -5.47 -20.04 -0.86
C ILE A 49 -4.87 -18.65 -1.08
N ALA A 50 -4.25 -18.07 -0.07
CA ALA A 50 -3.72 -16.72 -0.16
C ALA A 50 -2.26 -16.62 0.24
N ALA A 51 -1.50 -15.84 -0.52
CA ALA A 51 -0.13 -15.49 -0.20
C ALA A 51 0.15 -14.00 -0.48
N THR A 52 1.27 -13.53 0.04
CA THR A 52 1.72 -12.14 -0.12
C THR A 52 3.23 -12.07 -0.31
N PHE A 53 3.67 -11.08 -1.08
CA PHE A 53 5.06 -10.62 -1.08
C PHE A 53 5.34 -9.60 0.04
N GLY A 54 4.29 -9.08 0.68
CA GLY A 54 4.39 -8.21 1.84
C GLY A 54 4.47 -8.95 3.18
N ALA A 55 3.99 -8.32 4.24
CA ALA A 55 3.94 -8.94 5.56
C ALA A 55 2.81 -9.99 5.65
N PRO A 56 3.11 -11.25 5.99
CA PRO A 56 2.08 -12.29 6.14
C PRO A 56 1.27 -12.08 7.42
N ASP A 57 0.08 -12.70 7.44
CA ASP A 57 -0.71 -12.76 8.66
C ASP A 57 -0.01 -13.60 9.74
N PRO A 58 -0.19 -13.31 11.02
CA PRO A 58 0.28 -14.16 12.10
C PRO A 58 -0.36 -15.55 12.01
N LEU A 59 0.30 -16.53 12.62
CA LEU A 59 -0.23 -17.88 12.75
C LEU A 59 -1.58 -17.85 13.48
N ASN A 60 -2.52 -18.63 13.01
CA ASN A 60 -3.82 -18.78 13.63
C ASN A 60 -4.24 -20.26 13.72
N VAL A 61 -5.23 -20.55 14.56
CA VAL A 61 -5.70 -21.93 14.86
C VAL A 61 -6.30 -22.62 13.61
N THR A 62 -6.88 -21.86 12.70
CA THR A 62 -7.55 -22.42 11.52
C THR A 62 -6.61 -22.72 10.36
N GLY A 63 -5.39 -22.17 10.38
CA GLY A 63 -4.44 -22.22 9.28
C GLY A 63 -4.86 -21.37 8.05
N ARG A 64 -6.06 -20.76 8.08
CA ARG A 64 -6.57 -19.92 6.98
C ARG A 64 -6.09 -18.48 7.19
N ARG A 65 -5.00 -18.14 6.55
CA ARG A 65 -4.35 -16.83 6.64
C ARG A 65 -3.67 -16.48 5.32
N ILE A 66 -3.32 -15.22 5.13
CA ILE A 66 -2.43 -14.80 4.06
C ILE A 66 -1.01 -15.17 4.47
N ARG A 67 -0.37 -16.09 3.74
CA ARG A 67 0.97 -16.62 4.03
C ARG A 67 2.04 -15.85 3.26
N ALA A 68 3.29 -15.92 3.69
CA ALA A 68 4.38 -15.48 2.82
C ALA A 68 4.48 -16.40 1.59
N VAL A 69 4.82 -15.86 0.42
CA VAL A 69 5.01 -16.67 -0.79
C VAL A 69 6.01 -17.80 -0.56
N ALA A 70 7.07 -17.55 0.22
CA ALA A 70 8.09 -18.56 0.55
C ALA A 70 7.56 -19.75 1.38
N GLU A 71 6.38 -19.64 1.99
CA GLU A 71 5.74 -20.72 2.74
C GLU A 71 4.90 -21.65 1.85
N LEU A 72 4.71 -21.30 0.58
CA LEU A 72 3.88 -22.11 -0.33
C LEU A 72 4.68 -23.29 -0.89
N SER A 73 4.06 -24.46 -0.90
CA SER A 73 4.56 -25.61 -1.65
C SER A 73 3.77 -25.82 -2.95
N THR A 74 4.43 -26.35 -3.97
CA THR A 74 3.79 -26.63 -5.26
C THR A 74 2.65 -27.64 -5.14
N THR A 75 2.73 -28.57 -4.18
CA THR A 75 1.70 -29.57 -3.90
C THR A 75 0.44 -28.95 -3.32
N GLU A 76 0.56 -27.94 -2.48
CA GLU A 76 -0.60 -27.24 -1.90
C GLU A 76 -1.35 -26.37 -2.91
N LEU A 77 -0.68 -25.91 -3.96
CA LEU A 77 -1.27 -25.11 -5.03
C LEU A 77 -2.12 -25.95 -6.01
N GLN A 78 -1.94 -27.28 -6.02
CA GLN A 78 -2.68 -28.16 -6.95
C GLN A 78 -4.19 -28.09 -6.68
N GLY A 79 -4.97 -27.70 -7.72
CA GLY A 79 -6.43 -27.58 -7.65
C GLY A 79 -6.93 -26.42 -6.79
N LYS A 80 -6.05 -25.51 -6.35
CA LYS A 80 -6.40 -24.30 -5.60
C LYS A 80 -6.37 -23.06 -6.46
N LEU A 81 -7.12 -22.06 -6.02
CA LEU A 81 -7.19 -20.72 -6.62
C LEU A 81 -6.35 -19.78 -5.77
N LEU A 82 -5.12 -19.49 -6.21
CA LEU A 82 -4.20 -18.62 -5.49
C LEU A 82 -4.63 -17.16 -5.60
N LEU A 83 -4.84 -16.50 -4.46
CA LEU A 83 -4.99 -15.07 -4.31
C LEU A 83 -3.65 -14.50 -3.85
N LEU A 84 -3.06 -13.59 -4.63
CA LEU A 84 -1.74 -13.05 -4.35
C LEU A 84 -1.84 -11.57 -3.99
N ASP A 85 -1.53 -11.23 -2.74
CA ASP A 85 -1.49 -9.86 -2.23
C ASP A 85 -0.12 -9.22 -2.46
N GLU A 86 -0.09 -7.88 -2.60
CA GLU A 86 1.12 -7.08 -2.82
C GLU A 86 1.96 -7.57 -4.02
N PHE A 87 1.30 -7.98 -5.12
CA PHE A 87 1.95 -8.59 -6.29
C PHE A 87 3.04 -7.71 -6.90
N GLN A 88 2.98 -6.40 -6.71
CA GLN A 88 3.97 -5.44 -7.20
C GLN A 88 5.34 -5.56 -6.49
N GLN A 89 5.45 -6.34 -5.43
CA GLN A 89 6.70 -6.49 -4.67
C GLN A 89 7.52 -7.72 -5.06
N GLY A 90 7.06 -8.54 -6.00
CA GLY A 90 7.79 -9.74 -6.40
C GLY A 90 7.45 -10.26 -7.79
N ASP A 91 8.12 -11.34 -8.17
CA ASP A 91 7.83 -12.03 -9.42
C ASP A 91 6.75 -13.09 -9.19
N TYR A 92 5.62 -12.91 -9.87
CA TYR A 92 4.42 -13.74 -9.66
C TYR A 92 4.08 -14.65 -10.85
N GLU A 93 4.78 -14.52 -11.98
CA GLU A 93 4.36 -15.19 -13.23
C GLU A 93 4.39 -16.72 -13.10
N GLU A 94 5.42 -17.26 -12.45
CA GLU A 94 5.56 -18.71 -12.22
C GLU A 94 4.50 -19.28 -11.26
N LEU A 95 3.96 -18.47 -10.38
CA LEU A 95 2.94 -18.87 -9.39
C LEU A 95 1.56 -19.09 -10.02
N LYS A 96 1.32 -18.59 -11.24
CA LYS A 96 0.06 -18.66 -11.98
C LYS A 96 -1.16 -18.33 -11.10
N PRO A 97 -1.20 -17.15 -10.46
CA PRO A 97 -2.27 -16.81 -9.54
C PRO A 97 -3.63 -16.72 -10.25
N PHE A 98 -4.69 -17.07 -9.54
CA PHE A 98 -6.06 -16.82 -9.97
C PHE A 98 -6.38 -15.32 -9.94
N ALA A 99 -5.93 -14.62 -8.88
CA ALA A 99 -6.13 -13.18 -8.75
C ALA A 99 -4.92 -12.49 -8.11
N LEU A 100 -4.61 -11.29 -8.61
CA LEU A 100 -3.60 -10.36 -8.14
C LEU A 100 -4.27 -9.23 -7.38
N PHE A 101 -3.79 -8.95 -6.17
CA PHE A 101 -4.21 -7.79 -5.38
C PHE A 101 -3.02 -6.87 -5.15
N GLY A 102 -3.17 -5.59 -5.42
CA GLY A 102 -2.06 -4.65 -5.27
C GLY A 102 -2.48 -3.19 -5.40
N ASP A 103 -1.46 -2.33 -5.40
CA ASP A 103 -1.59 -0.89 -5.58
C ASP A 103 -0.53 -0.42 -6.58
N VAL A 104 -0.97 0.03 -7.74
CA VAL A 104 -0.07 0.48 -8.81
C VAL A 104 0.75 1.71 -8.42
N CYS A 105 0.22 2.57 -7.54
CA CYS A 105 0.95 3.74 -7.05
C CYS A 105 2.15 3.39 -6.15
N GLN A 106 2.29 2.12 -5.75
CA GLN A 106 3.42 1.60 -4.98
C GLN A 106 4.44 0.84 -5.84
N PHE A 107 4.32 0.90 -7.15
CA PHE A 107 5.28 0.32 -8.09
C PHE A 107 6.51 1.23 -8.20
N PHE A 108 7.69 0.64 -8.02
CA PHE A 108 8.96 1.38 -8.12
C PHE A 108 9.74 1.06 -9.40
N ASP A 109 9.31 0.05 -10.13
CA ASP A 109 9.93 -0.36 -11.38
C ASP A 109 9.09 0.10 -12.57
N SER A 110 9.49 1.22 -13.16
CA SER A 110 8.83 1.78 -14.35
C SER A 110 9.01 0.93 -15.62
N ALA A 111 9.89 -0.07 -15.59
CA ALA A 111 10.16 -0.92 -16.75
C ALA A 111 9.14 -2.06 -16.91
N LYS A 112 8.42 -2.45 -15.84
CA LYS A 112 7.40 -3.50 -15.92
C LYS A 112 6.03 -2.88 -16.23
N PRO A 113 5.33 -3.34 -17.29
CA PRO A 113 3.97 -2.88 -17.57
C PRO A 113 3.01 -3.36 -16.46
N TYR A 114 2.11 -2.48 -16.03
CA TYR A 114 1.06 -2.85 -15.09
C TYR A 114 0.01 -3.71 -15.77
N PRO A 115 -0.48 -4.75 -15.11
CA PRO A 115 -1.65 -5.46 -15.60
C PRO A 115 -2.88 -4.52 -15.53
N ILE A 116 -3.73 -4.59 -16.55
CA ILE A 116 -4.98 -3.82 -16.60
C ILE A 116 -5.91 -4.32 -15.50
N ALA A 117 -6.49 -3.41 -14.72
CA ALA A 117 -7.37 -3.78 -13.63
C ALA A 117 -8.72 -4.34 -14.13
N ASP A 118 -9.21 -5.43 -13.51
CA ASP A 118 -10.60 -5.90 -13.63
C ASP A 118 -11.49 -5.27 -12.55
N TRP A 119 -10.89 -4.90 -11.42
CA TRP A 119 -11.57 -4.31 -10.26
C TRP A 119 -10.72 -3.22 -9.65
N CYS A 120 -11.37 -2.16 -9.17
CA CYS A 120 -10.67 -1.09 -8.47
C CYS A 120 -11.43 -0.59 -7.23
N LYS A 121 -10.68 -0.01 -6.28
CA LYS A 121 -11.23 0.72 -5.14
C LYS A 121 -10.30 1.84 -4.72
N ILE A 122 -10.78 3.08 -4.78
CA ILE A 122 -10.01 4.30 -4.47
C ILE A 122 -10.34 4.88 -3.08
N VAL A 123 -11.29 4.28 -2.34
CA VAL A 123 -11.67 4.74 -1.00
C VAL A 123 -10.79 4.10 0.04
N SER A 124 -10.02 4.91 0.75
CA SER A 124 -9.21 4.50 1.90
C SER A 124 -10.02 4.55 3.19
N HIS A 125 -9.90 3.51 4.02
CA HIS A 125 -10.38 3.46 5.41
C HIS A 125 -9.23 3.60 6.41
N ARG A 126 -8.10 4.14 5.96
CA ARG A 126 -6.88 4.33 6.76
C ARG A 126 -6.41 5.77 6.69
N VAL A 127 -6.11 6.24 5.49
CA VAL A 127 -5.55 7.57 5.26
C VAL A 127 -6.63 8.62 5.50
N ASN A 128 -6.31 9.68 6.24
CA ASN A 128 -7.26 10.75 6.52
C ASN A 128 -7.61 11.57 5.26
N LYS A 129 -8.75 12.24 5.29
CA LYS A 129 -9.25 13.02 4.16
C LYS A 129 -8.29 14.14 3.73
N PRO A 130 -7.75 15.02 4.63
CA PRO A 130 -6.79 16.04 4.23
C PRO A 130 -5.57 15.49 3.47
N THR A 131 -5.01 14.36 3.94
CA THR A 131 -3.90 13.69 3.23
C THR A 131 -4.31 13.16 1.87
N CYS A 132 -5.50 12.57 1.73
CA CYS A 132 -6.01 12.11 0.43
C CYS A 132 -6.20 13.29 -0.53
N ASP A 133 -6.81 14.38 -0.07
CA ASP A 133 -7.04 15.57 -0.89
C ASP A 133 -5.70 16.18 -1.38
N PHE A 134 -4.69 16.21 -0.52
CA PHE A 134 -3.33 16.63 -0.87
C PHE A 134 -2.67 15.69 -1.87
N LEU A 135 -2.72 14.37 -1.66
CA LEU A 135 -2.15 13.40 -2.61
C LEU A 135 -2.79 13.48 -4.01
N ARG A 136 -4.05 13.92 -4.10
CA ARG A 136 -4.72 14.15 -5.39
C ARG A 136 -4.09 15.29 -6.19
N THR A 137 -3.46 16.28 -5.56
CA THR A 137 -2.71 17.34 -6.27
C THR A 137 -1.49 16.78 -7.01
N PHE A 138 -0.97 15.63 -6.58
CA PHE A 138 0.10 14.86 -7.25
C PHE A 138 -0.42 13.86 -8.29
N GLY A 139 -1.72 13.83 -8.56
CA GLY A 139 -2.34 12.93 -9.53
C GLY A 139 -2.72 11.53 -9.00
N PHE A 140 -2.63 11.29 -7.68
CA PHE A 140 -3.05 10.01 -7.10
C PHE A 140 -4.57 9.94 -6.93
N GLU A 141 -5.20 8.90 -7.46
CA GLU A 141 -6.64 8.68 -7.29
C GLU A 141 -6.93 7.99 -5.95
N ILE A 142 -7.00 8.77 -4.89
CA ILE A 142 -7.31 8.30 -3.54
C ILE A 142 -8.33 9.23 -2.87
N THR A 143 -9.30 8.64 -2.16
CA THR A 143 -10.31 9.39 -1.40
C THR A 143 -10.51 8.80 -0.02
N SER A 144 -11.01 9.58 0.93
CA SER A 144 -11.35 9.12 2.28
C SER A 144 -12.39 10.02 2.93
N VAL A 145 -13.08 9.47 3.93
CA VAL A 145 -13.96 10.20 4.84
C VAL A 145 -13.41 10.22 6.27
N ILE A 146 -12.23 9.61 6.48
CA ILE A 146 -11.61 9.53 7.80
C ILE A 146 -11.12 10.92 8.21
N SER A 147 -11.44 11.32 9.44
CA SER A 147 -10.93 12.55 10.05
C SER A 147 -9.45 12.41 10.42
N GLY A 148 -8.76 13.54 10.45
CA GLY A 148 -7.35 13.64 10.81
C GLY A 148 -6.78 14.96 10.37
N SER A 149 -5.47 15.16 10.54
CA SER A 149 -4.79 16.38 10.15
C SER A 149 -3.66 16.12 9.15
N LEU A 150 -3.40 17.13 8.33
CA LEU A 150 -2.21 17.28 7.52
C LEU A 150 -1.58 18.61 7.89
N GLU A 151 -0.31 18.59 8.27
CA GLU A 151 0.45 19.77 8.65
C GLU A 151 1.73 19.87 7.84
N PHE A 152 2.13 21.10 7.49
CA PHE A 152 3.41 21.40 6.87
C PHE A 152 4.28 22.22 7.81
N GLY A 153 5.59 22.12 7.66
CA GLY A 153 6.51 22.93 8.48
C GLY A 153 7.97 22.74 8.14
N GLY A 154 8.81 23.51 8.82
CA GLY A 154 10.26 23.47 8.68
C GLY A 154 10.87 22.26 9.39
N LEU A 155 11.77 21.56 8.71
CA LEU A 155 12.49 20.40 9.25
C LEU A 155 13.33 20.77 10.50
N TYR A 156 13.79 22.01 10.58
CA TYR A 156 14.62 22.52 11.69
C TYR A 156 13.83 23.30 12.74
N GLU A 157 12.51 23.49 12.53
CA GLU A 157 11.67 24.33 13.38
C GLU A 157 10.63 23.54 14.17
N LYS A 158 10.18 22.42 13.61
CA LYS A 158 9.08 21.63 14.16
C LYS A 158 9.60 20.41 14.91
N GLU A 159 8.95 20.12 16.01
CA GLU A 159 9.18 18.89 16.76
C GLU A 159 8.71 17.67 15.96
N LEU A 160 9.51 16.59 15.97
CA LEU A 160 9.15 15.32 15.36
C LEU A 160 8.12 14.58 16.23
N GLN A 161 7.02 14.15 15.64
CA GLN A 161 5.94 13.45 16.34
C GLN A 161 5.62 12.13 15.66
N GLY A 162 5.31 11.11 16.46
CA GLY A 162 4.97 9.78 15.97
C GLY A 162 6.12 9.09 15.25
N ALA A 163 5.81 8.29 14.24
CA ALA A 163 6.82 7.58 13.45
C ALA A 163 7.48 8.53 12.45
N VAL A 164 8.78 8.71 12.56
CA VAL A 164 9.57 9.51 11.63
C VAL A 164 9.89 8.66 10.40
N ILE A 165 9.55 9.15 9.23
CA ILE A 165 9.76 8.43 7.96
C ILE A 165 10.51 9.36 6.98
N THR A 166 11.44 8.80 6.22
CA THR A 166 12.06 9.48 5.08
C THR A 166 12.40 8.49 3.98
N TYR A 167 12.32 8.93 2.72
CA TYR A 167 12.87 8.17 1.59
C TYR A 167 14.18 8.77 1.06
N CYS A 168 14.57 9.93 1.58
CA CYS A 168 15.79 10.62 1.18
C CYS A 168 16.98 10.16 1.99
N THR A 169 18.06 9.73 1.31
CA THR A 169 19.30 9.26 1.95
C THR A 169 20.01 10.37 2.73
N GLN A 170 19.97 11.63 2.27
CA GLN A 170 20.56 12.78 2.93
C GLN A 170 19.86 13.07 4.25
N VAL A 171 18.51 13.10 4.25
CA VAL A 171 17.72 13.29 5.46
C VAL A 171 17.90 12.10 6.42
N SER A 172 17.98 10.87 5.91
CA SER A 172 18.27 9.69 6.73
C SER A 172 19.63 9.80 7.43
N ALA A 173 20.65 10.31 6.75
CA ALA A 173 21.97 10.55 7.34
C ALA A 173 21.90 11.65 8.42
N LEU A 174 21.17 12.72 8.17
CA LEU A 174 20.95 13.82 9.14
C LEU A 174 20.25 13.30 10.41
N LEU A 175 19.13 12.58 10.26
CA LEU A 175 18.37 12.01 11.38
C LEU A 175 19.24 11.07 12.22
N LYS A 176 20.04 10.21 11.58
CA LYS A 176 21.02 9.34 12.26
C LYS A 176 22.07 10.14 13.05
N ALA A 177 22.63 11.20 12.46
CA ALA A 177 23.62 12.04 13.11
C ALA A 177 23.06 12.71 14.39
N HIS A 178 21.76 12.97 14.42
CA HIS A 178 21.05 13.51 15.59
C HIS A 178 20.44 12.44 16.51
N GLY A 179 20.74 11.16 16.30
CA GLY A 179 20.23 10.06 17.13
C GLY A 179 18.73 9.80 16.98
N VAL A 180 18.10 10.25 15.89
CA VAL A 180 16.67 10.07 15.65
C VAL A 180 16.42 8.73 14.98
N GLU A 181 15.67 7.86 15.65
CA GLU A 181 15.17 6.62 15.04
C GLU A 181 14.15 6.95 13.97
N HIS A 182 14.28 6.33 12.80
CA HIS A 182 13.37 6.60 11.69
C HIS A 182 13.21 5.39 10.77
N TYR A 183 12.14 5.42 10.00
CA TYR A 183 11.82 4.43 9.00
C TYR A 183 12.22 4.91 7.61
N THR A 184 12.62 3.97 6.78
CA THR A 184 12.81 4.15 5.33
C THR A 184 11.63 3.52 4.58
N VAL A 185 11.56 3.72 3.25
CA VAL A 185 10.53 3.07 2.43
C VAL A 185 10.53 1.55 2.60
N ALA A 186 11.73 0.95 2.71
CA ALA A 186 11.87 -0.50 2.78
C ALA A 186 11.24 -1.09 4.05
N ASN A 187 11.40 -0.42 5.19
CA ASN A 187 10.95 -0.93 6.49
C ASN A 187 9.62 -0.34 6.98
N CYS A 188 9.08 0.72 6.33
CA CYS A 188 7.75 1.23 6.63
C CYS A 188 6.63 0.56 5.79
N ARG A 189 6.96 -0.17 4.73
CA ARG A 189 5.99 -0.91 3.93
C ARG A 189 5.27 -1.94 4.78
N GLY A 190 3.93 -2.01 4.63
CA GLY A 190 3.08 -2.89 5.43
C GLY A 190 2.79 -2.38 6.84
N SER A 191 3.59 -1.44 7.36
CA SER A 191 3.36 -0.82 8.66
C SER A 191 2.33 0.30 8.61
N GLU A 192 1.71 0.58 9.74
CA GLU A 192 0.73 1.64 9.94
C GLU A 192 0.97 2.29 11.29
N PHE A 193 0.93 3.61 11.33
CA PHE A 193 1.20 4.39 12.53
C PHE A 193 0.02 5.34 12.82
N ALA A 194 -0.22 5.63 14.07
CA ALA A 194 -1.24 6.61 14.46
C ALA A 194 -0.89 8.00 13.93
N GLU A 195 0.38 8.38 14.05
CA GLU A 195 0.93 9.65 13.61
C GLU A 195 2.24 9.42 12.86
N VAL A 196 2.48 10.22 11.83
CA VAL A 196 3.68 10.15 10.99
C VAL A 196 4.25 11.55 10.81
N THR A 197 5.56 11.68 10.98
CA THR A 197 6.34 12.81 10.49
C THR A 197 7.17 12.36 9.29
N LEU A 198 6.81 12.86 8.10
CA LEU A 198 7.53 12.62 6.85
C LEU A 198 8.54 13.74 6.63
N CYS A 199 9.83 13.41 6.65
CA CYS A 199 10.92 14.37 6.45
C CYS A 199 11.44 14.29 5.02
N LEU A 200 11.45 15.43 4.32
CA LEU A 200 11.89 15.57 2.93
C LEU A 200 13.16 16.42 2.86
N SER A 201 13.96 16.22 1.81
CA SER A 201 15.15 17.05 1.53
C SER A 201 14.84 18.33 0.75
N ASP A 202 13.65 18.36 0.12
CA ASP A 202 13.20 19.46 -0.72
C ASP A 202 11.67 19.51 -0.70
N HIS A 203 11.07 20.66 -1.03
CA HIS A 203 9.64 20.77 -1.26
C HIS A 203 9.22 20.26 -2.67
N VAL A 204 10.15 20.17 -3.62
CA VAL A 204 9.88 19.57 -4.93
C VAL A 204 10.08 18.07 -4.85
N VAL A 205 9.00 17.29 -5.13
CA VAL A 205 9.04 15.84 -5.19
C VAL A 205 9.31 15.42 -6.64
N PRO A 206 10.51 14.86 -6.95
CA PRO A 206 10.82 14.39 -8.29
C PRO A 206 9.86 13.28 -8.75
N LYS A 207 9.60 13.20 -10.06
CA LYS A 207 8.70 12.17 -10.62
C LYS A 207 9.12 10.75 -10.27
N GLU A 208 10.41 10.47 -10.25
CA GLU A 208 10.99 9.19 -9.86
C GLU A 208 10.77 8.83 -8.39
N ASP A 209 10.50 9.81 -7.54
CA ASP A 209 10.26 9.62 -6.10
C ASP A 209 8.78 9.64 -5.71
N LEU A 210 7.86 9.94 -6.65
CA LEU A 210 6.43 10.02 -6.38
C LEU A 210 5.87 8.76 -5.72
N ALA A 211 6.27 7.57 -6.18
CA ALA A 211 5.82 6.31 -5.58
C ALA A 211 6.35 6.14 -4.15
N LYS A 212 7.60 6.55 -3.87
CA LYS A 212 8.18 6.51 -2.52
C LYS A 212 7.46 7.51 -1.60
N PHE A 213 7.23 8.72 -2.10
CA PHE A 213 6.47 9.75 -1.40
C PHE A 213 5.07 9.25 -1.02
N TYR A 214 4.33 8.70 -2.00
CA TYR A 214 3.01 8.13 -1.77
C TYR A 214 3.01 7.03 -0.72
N VAL A 215 3.97 6.08 -0.79
CA VAL A 215 4.10 5.02 0.22
C VAL A 215 4.28 5.63 1.61
N CYS A 216 5.19 6.59 1.78
CA CYS A 216 5.48 7.19 3.07
C CYS A 216 4.29 8.00 3.61
N ALA A 217 3.68 8.84 2.78
CA ALA A 217 2.54 9.68 3.16
C ALA A 217 1.29 8.87 3.56
N THR A 218 1.12 7.68 3.00
CA THR A 218 -0.03 6.81 3.29
C THR A 218 0.16 5.86 4.49
N ARG A 219 1.22 6.04 5.28
CA ARG A 219 1.47 5.21 6.49
C ARG A 219 0.71 5.70 7.71
N SER A 220 0.26 6.96 7.72
CA SER A 220 -0.52 7.51 8.84
C SER A 220 -1.99 7.06 8.81
N ARG A 221 -2.52 6.72 9.99
CA ARG A 221 -3.95 6.48 10.21
C ARG A 221 -4.69 7.73 10.65
N GLY A 222 -3.99 8.68 11.27
CA GLY A 222 -4.59 9.89 11.86
C GLY A 222 -3.93 11.16 11.36
N ASN A 223 -2.76 11.48 11.88
CA ASN A 223 -2.11 12.75 11.61
C ASN A 223 -0.85 12.54 10.77
N LEU A 224 -0.73 13.32 9.70
CA LEU A 224 0.48 13.38 8.88
C LEU A 224 1.07 14.78 9.01
N ARG A 225 2.35 14.85 9.34
CA ARG A 225 3.16 16.06 9.27
C ARG A 225 4.22 15.86 8.20
N ILE A 226 4.36 16.82 7.28
CA ILE A 226 5.40 16.81 6.25
C ILE A 226 6.33 18.00 6.52
N LEU A 227 7.61 17.70 6.68
CA LEU A 227 8.64 18.68 6.98
C LEU A 227 9.61 18.81 5.82
N THR A 228 9.81 20.03 5.37
CA THR A 228 10.76 20.44 4.33
C THR A 228 11.79 21.41 4.90
N PRO A 229 12.97 21.58 4.29
CA PRO A 229 14.01 22.50 4.84
C PRO A 229 13.55 23.95 4.96
N ASP A 230 12.71 24.41 4.04
CA ASP A 230 12.23 25.79 3.91
C ASP A 230 10.77 25.98 4.38
N ALA A 231 10.20 24.98 5.02
CA ALA A 231 8.82 24.95 5.47
C ALA A 231 7.75 25.04 4.36
N SER A 232 8.14 24.90 3.09
CA SER A 232 7.23 24.96 1.96
C SER A 232 6.39 23.69 1.82
N GLU A 233 5.15 23.83 1.33
CA GLU A 233 4.30 22.70 0.99
C GLU A 233 4.90 21.93 -0.21
N PRO A 234 4.95 20.58 -0.14
CA PRO A 234 5.46 19.79 -1.25
C PRO A 234 4.64 19.93 -2.53
N SER A 235 5.34 19.93 -3.66
CA SER A 235 4.77 20.02 -5.01
C SER A 235 5.54 19.12 -5.99
N THR A 236 5.06 18.99 -7.24
CA THR A 236 5.71 18.27 -8.34
C THR A 236 6.51 19.20 -9.26
#